data_c34802a14779216a33ba95a4e4da4e06
#
_entry.id   c34802a14779216a33ba95a4e4da4e06
#
_cell.length_a   1.000
_cell.length_b   1.000
_cell.length_c   1.000
_cell.angle_alpha   90.00
_cell.angle_beta   90.00
_cell.angle_gamma   90.00
#
_symmetry.space_group_name_H-M   'P 1'
#
loop_
_entity.id
_entity.type
_entity.pdbx_description
1 polymer ?
#
loop_
_entity_poly.entity_id
_entity_poly.type
_entity_poly.pdbx_seq_one_letter_code
_entity_poly.pdbx_strand_id
1 'polypeptide(L)'
;MAFRSKAGVWLAGSWLCLCKVRALGTSAALGAKAVLPFEAIPQCAGNKWLRVLQIWKERGQENMHLQMHRAFQELGPIFRYDVGRTQIVSVMLPEDAEKLHQMESLQPWRRPPEPWTVYREHRGQKPLGVFLLNGAEWRFNRLRLNPVVLSGKAAQKFIPMVDVVARDFSEALKKKVLQNSRGSLTLEAQTSIFHYTIEASNFALFGERLGLFGPHQNAGSLKFIHALEAMFQSTAQLMFLPRSLSRWMNSQVWQEHFQAWDYISEYANTCIQKVHQEFVRGCPEAVGSITLNLILQGDFSLDAIKANVIDLTAGSVDTTAFPLVMTLFELARNPNVQEALRQESLAAEASISANPQRAPSELPLLRAALKETLRLYPVGSILERITSSDLVLQNYHIPAGVLKSFQVETLVQEDVKLVYHFVLRPASSPLLTFRPVN
;
A
#
# COMPACT_ATOMS: atom_id res chain seq x y z
N MET A 1 34.51 35.68 -13.99
CA MET A 1 34.04 34.75 -15.05
C MET A 1 33.01 33.82 -14.43
N ALA A 2 31.79 33.94 -14.88
CA ALA A 2 30.62 33.34 -14.23
C ALA A 2 30.40 31.91 -14.71
N PHE A 3 30.38 30.96 -13.78
CA PHE A 3 29.84 29.62 -14.03
C PHE A 3 28.32 29.65 -13.84
N ARG A 4 27.60 29.68 -14.94
CA ARG A 4 26.16 29.44 -14.98
C ARG A 4 25.92 27.93 -14.82
N SER A 5 25.25 27.54 -13.74
CA SER A 5 24.81 26.18 -13.49
C SER A 5 23.75 25.73 -14.50
N LYS A 6 23.96 24.58 -15.13
CA LYS A 6 23.03 23.87 -16.01
C LYS A 6 21.92 23.09 -15.27
N ALA A 7 21.51 23.53 -14.10
CA ALA A 7 20.46 22.88 -13.33
C ALA A 7 19.02 23.27 -13.72
N GLY A 8 18.86 24.15 -14.71
CA GLY A 8 17.54 24.70 -15.10
C GLY A 8 16.82 24.01 -16.25
N VAL A 9 17.34 22.94 -16.83
CA VAL A 9 16.78 22.37 -18.09
C VAL A 9 15.95 21.12 -17.89
N TRP A 10 15.97 20.48 -16.71
CA TRP A 10 15.26 19.22 -16.48
C TRP A 10 13.81 19.35 -15.96
N LEU A 11 13.39 20.54 -15.52
CA LEU A 11 12.02 20.77 -15.05
C LEU A 11 11.04 21.21 -16.16
N ALA A 12 11.52 21.56 -17.36
CA ALA A 12 10.66 22.07 -18.43
C ALA A 12 10.24 21.00 -19.47
N GLY A 13 10.90 19.86 -19.52
CA GLY A 13 10.67 18.84 -20.56
C GLY A 13 9.48 17.92 -20.32
N SER A 14 9.16 17.62 -19.07
CA SER A 14 8.11 16.64 -18.72
C SER A 14 6.70 17.25 -18.58
N TRP A 15 6.60 18.56 -18.44
CA TRP A 15 5.31 19.27 -18.36
C TRP A 15 4.69 19.61 -19.71
N LEU A 16 5.46 19.59 -20.79
CA LEU A 16 4.98 19.98 -22.13
C LEU A 16 4.29 18.83 -22.89
N CYS A 17 4.41 17.58 -22.45
CA CYS A 17 3.73 16.47 -23.11
C CYS A 17 2.30 16.21 -22.61
N LEU A 18 1.94 16.70 -21.43
CA LEU A 18 0.58 16.56 -20.86
C LEU A 18 -0.34 17.74 -21.18
N CYS A 19 0.16 18.85 -21.74
CA CYS A 19 -0.63 20.04 -22.05
C CYS A 19 -1.02 20.20 -23.51
N LYS A 20 -1.05 19.14 -24.34
CA LYS A 20 -1.76 19.17 -25.62
C LYS A 20 -3.24 18.78 -25.51
N VAL A 21 -3.87 19.02 -24.38
CA VAL A 21 -5.31 19.22 -24.33
C VAL A 21 -5.54 20.67 -24.78
N ARG A 22 -6.13 20.83 -25.96
CA ARG A 22 -6.50 22.06 -26.62
C ARG A 22 -6.72 23.22 -25.65
N ALA A 23 -5.78 24.15 -25.62
CA ALA A 23 -6.07 25.51 -25.20
C ALA A 23 -6.98 26.15 -26.27
N LEU A 24 -8.28 25.98 -26.11
CA LEU A 24 -9.25 26.86 -26.75
C LEU A 24 -9.42 28.03 -25.78
N GLY A 25 -8.78 29.11 -26.19
CA GLY A 25 -8.87 30.41 -25.53
C GLY A 25 -10.28 30.93 -25.49
N THR A 26 -10.37 31.87 -24.67
CA THR A 26 -11.23 33.03 -24.47
C THR A 26 -11.98 33.00 -23.17
N SER A 27 -11.59 33.94 -22.32
CA SER A 27 -12.36 34.53 -21.25
C SER A 27 -13.77 34.89 -21.76
N ALA A 28 -14.69 33.97 -21.58
CA ALA A 28 -16.10 34.26 -21.64
C ALA A 28 -16.69 33.87 -20.27
N ALA A 29 -17.54 34.72 -19.75
CA ALA A 29 -18.22 34.59 -18.48
C ALA A 29 -18.58 33.11 -18.15
N LEU A 30 -18.23 32.65 -16.96
CA LEU A 30 -18.57 31.34 -16.42
C LEU A 30 -20.11 31.20 -16.32
N GLY A 31 -20.76 30.95 -17.46
CA GLY A 31 -22.09 30.38 -17.48
C GLY A 31 -21.97 28.99 -16.82
N ALA A 32 -22.73 28.74 -15.77
CA ALA A 32 -22.78 27.44 -15.12
C ALA A 32 -23.02 26.37 -16.21
N LYS A 33 -22.01 25.53 -16.49
CA LYS A 33 -22.15 24.43 -17.44
C LYS A 33 -23.30 23.55 -16.96
N ALA A 34 -24.26 23.26 -17.82
CA ALA A 34 -25.38 22.40 -17.49
C ALA A 34 -24.84 21.04 -16.99
N VAL A 35 -25.42 20.57 -15.86
CA VAL A 35 -25.07 19.25 -15.31
C VAL A 35 -25.60 18.18 -16.27
N LEU A 36 -24.71 17.32 -16.73
CA LEU A 36 -25.04 16.21 -17.62
C LEU A 36 -25.52 15.00 -16.81
N PRO A 37 -26.44 14.20 -17.36
CA PRO A 37 -26.91 12.99 -16.67
C PRO A 37 -25.81 11.94 -16.57
N PHE A 38 -25.99 10.99 -15.67
CA PHE A 38 -25.06 9.87 -15.41
C PHE A 38 -24.69 9.09 -16.68
N GLU A 39 -25.69 8.90 -17.56
CA GLU A 39 -25.55 8.14 -18.79
C GLU A 39 -24.63 8.82 -19.82
N ALA A 40 -24.43 10.13 -19.68
CA ALA A 40 -23.54 10.90 -20.54
C ALA A 40 -22.04 10.72 -20.20
N ILE A 41 -21.73 10.12 -19.06
CA ILE A 41 -20.34 9.79 -18.71
C ILE A 41 -19.80 8.78 -19.73
N PRO A 42 -18.64 9.02 -20.36
CA PRO A 42 -18.00 8.08 -21.28
C PRO A 42 -17.93 6.68 -20.68
N GLN A 43 -18.23 5.67 -21.46
CA GLN A 43 -18.25 4.29 -20.99
C GLN A 43 -17.21 3.44 -21.73
N CYS A 44 -16.45 2.66 -21.00
CA CYS A 44 -15.57 1.67 -21.61
C CYS A 44 -16.35 0.70 -22.49
N ALA A 45 -15.93 0.57 -23.73
CA ALA A 45 -16.54 -0.35 -24.69
C ALA A 45 -16.46 -1.81 -24.22
N GLY A 46 -17.42 -2.62 -24.64
CA GLY A 46 -17.45 -4.05 -24.37
C GLY A 46 -18.51 -4.49 -23.36
N ASN A 47 -18.78 -5.81 -23.37
CA ASN A 47 -19.80 -6.40 -22.51
C ASN A 47 -19.26 -6.63 -21.09
N LYS A 48 -19.98 -6.13 -20.09
CA LYS A 48 -19.61 -6.23 -18.67
C LYS A 48 -19.43 -7.67 -18.15
N TRP A 49 -20.08 -8.66 -18.74
CA TRP A 49 -19.95 -10.07 -18.42
C TRP A 49 -18.75 -10.72 -19.11
N LEU A 50 -18.44 -10.31 -20.34
CA LEU A 50 -17.21 -10.73 -21.02
C LEU A 50 -15.99 -10.22 -20.28
N ARG A 51 -16.04 -9.02 -19.68
CA ARG A 51 -14.98 -8.54 -18.78
C ARG A 51 -14.77 -9.46 -17.57
N VAL A 52 -15.85 -9.95 -16.94
CA VAL A 52 -15.72 -10.91 -15.84
C VAL A 52 -14.98 -12.16 -16.30
N LEU A 53 -15.32 -12.69 -17.48
CA LEU A 53 -14.66 -13.86 -18.06
C LEU A 53 -13.19 -13.58 -18.42
N GLN A 54 -12.90 -12.38 -18.93
CA GLN A 54 -11.55 -11.95 -19.26
C GLN A 54 -10.69 -11.84 -18.02
N ILE A 55 -11.20 -11.19 -16.94
CA ILE A 55 -10.54 -11.11 -15.64
C ILE A 55 -10.20 -12.49 -15.10
N TRP A 56 -11.15 -13.41 -15.20
CA TRP A 56 -10.92 -14.79 -14.79
C TRP A 56 -9.85 -15.49 -15.65
N LYS A 57 -9.89 -15.34 -16.96
CA LYS A 57 -8.91 -15.93 -17.89
C LYS A 57 -7.50 -15.38 -17.68
N GLU A 58 -7.38 -14.10 -17.35
CA GLU A 58 -6.12 -13.39 -17.08
C GLU A 58 -5.64 -13.55 -15.63
N ARG A 59 -6.26 -14.45 -14.85
CA ARG A 59 -5.90 -14.72 -13.44
C ARG A 59 -5.85 -13.49 -12.55
N GLY A 60 -6.79 -12.56 -12.72
CA GLY A 60 -6.97 -11.43 -11.81
C GLY A 60 -6.41 -10.09 -12.29
N GLN A 61 -6.26 -9.88 -13.58
CA GLN A 61 -5.91 -8.58 -14.17
C GLN A 61 -4.54 -8.02 -13.75
N GLU A 62 -3.49 -8.80 -13.86
CA GLU A 62 -2.12 -8.32 -13.62
C GLU A 62 -1.80 -6.99 -14.34
N ASN A 63 -2.47 -6.73 -15.47
CA ASN A 63 -2.30 -5.51 -16.26
C ASN A 63 -3.44 -4.50 -16.07
N MET A 64 -4.22 -4.60 -14.99
CA MET A 64 -5.37 -3.71 -14.75
C MET A 64 -4.98 -2.23 -14.76
N HIS A 65 -3.87 -1.88 -14.15
CA HIS A 65 -3.35 -0.51 -14.13
C HIS A 65 -3.07 0.04 -15.54
N LEU A 66 -2.52 -0.80 -16.45
CA LEU A 66 -2.27 -0.41 -17.84
C LEU A 66 -3.57 -0.28 -18.64
N GLN A 67 -4.54 -1.15 -18.41
CA GLN A 67 -5.85 -1.07 -19.06
C GLN A 67 -6.59 0.20 -18.64
N MET A 68 -6.57 0.52 -17.34
CA MET A 68 -7.17 1.74 -16.82
C MET A 68 -6.46 3.00 -17.36
N HIS A 69 -5.14 2.98 -17.42
CA HIS A 69 -4.37 4.07 -18.01
C HIS A 69 -4.79 4.33 -19.48
N ARG A 70 -4.88 3.28 -20.30
CA ARG A 70 -5.37 3.41 -21.68
C ARG A 70 -6.80 3.95 -21.74
N ALA A 71 -7.69 3.45 -20.87
CA ALA A 71 -9.07 3.94 -20.81
C ALA A 71 -9.13 5.45 -20.48
N PHE A 72 -8.29 5.96 -19.56
CA PHE A 72 -8.19 7.39 -19.31
C PHE A 72 -7.63 8.18 -20.48
N GLN A 73 -6.68 7.62 -21.23
CA GLN A 73 -6.18 8.28 -22.47
C GLN A 73 -7.24 8.36 -23.56
N GLU A 74 -8.07 7.34 -23.71
CA GLU A 74 -9.09 7.23 -24.77
C GLU A 74 -10.38 7.98 -24.42
N LEU A 75 -10.86 7.86 -23.18
CA LEU A 75 -12.17 8.33 -22.75
C LEU A 75 -12.12 9.66 -21.97
N GLY A 76 -10.94 10.06 -21.52
CA GLY A 76 -10.77 11.26 -20.70
C GLY A 76 -10.73 10.96 -19.19
N PRO A 77 -10.67 12.02 -18.35
CA PRO A 77 -10.36 11.92 -16.93
C PRO A 77 -11.49 11.37 -16.05
N ILE A 78 -12.65 11.06 -16.63
CA ILE A 78 -13.79 10.40 -15.98
C ILE A 78 -14.46 9.45 -16.96
N PHE A 79 -14.72 8.22 -16.52
CA PHE A 79 -15.47 7.24 -17.32
C PHE A 79 -16.15 6.17 -16.44
N ARG A 80 -17.12 5.47 -17.03
CA ARG A 80 -17.77 4.31 -16.41
C ARG A 80 -17.07 3.03 -16.83
N TYR A 81 -16.81 2.17 -15.84
CA TYR A 81 -16.27 0.84 -16.03
C TYR A 81 -17.14 -0.20 -15.32
N ASP A 82 -18.02 -0.84 -16.07
CA ASP A 82 -18.97 -1.80 -15.52
C ASP A 82 -18.38 -3.21 -15.56
N VAL A 83 -18.43 -3.93 -14.44
CA VAL A 83 -17.99 -5.31 -14.30
C VAL A 83 -19.10 -6.15 -13.66
N GLY A 84 -19.69 -7.06 -14.43
CA GLY A 84 -20.80 -7.87 -13.96
C GLY A 84 -21.98 -7.00 -13.50
N ARG A 85 -22.28 -7.04 -12.19
CA ARG A 85 -23.33 -6.22 -11.57
C ARG A 85 -22.82 -4.90 -10.98
N THR A 86 -21.53 -4.70 -10.94
CA THR A 86 -20.93 -3.51 -10.32
C THR A 86 -20.75 -2.41 -11.36
N GLN A 87 -21.30 -1.24 -11.08
CA GLN A 87 -21.07 -0.02 -11.84
C GLN A 87 -20.01 0.80 -11.12
N ILE A 88 -18.97 1.18 -11.84
CA ILE A 88 -17.82 1.91 -11.32
C ILE A 88 -17.65 3.18 -12.13
N VAL A 89 -17.55 4.33 -11.46
CA VAL A 89 -17.09 5.58 -12.06
C VAL A 89 -15.64 5.78 -11.68
N SER A 90 -14.76 5.75 -12.67
CA SER A 90 -13.32 5.97 -12.50
C SER A 90 -12.99 7.43 -12.74
N VAL A 91 -12.23 8.05 -11.84
CA VAL A 91 -11.73 9.42 -11.94
C VAL A 91 -10.22 9.43 -11.70
N MET A 92 -9.52 10.36 -12.36
CA MET A 92 -8.07 10.48 -12.23
C MET A 92 -7.60 11.88 -11.76
N LEU A 93 -8.46 12.90 -11.87
CA LEU A 93 -8.05 14.24 -11.49
C LEU A 93 -7.99 14.41 -9.97
N PRO A 94 -6.93 15.02 -9.42
CA PRO A 94 -6.82 15.28 -7.99
C PRO A 94 -8.00 16.09 -7.43
N GLU A 95 -8.53 17.03 -8.21
CA GLU A 95 -9.68 17.87 -7.84
C GLU A 95 -10.95 17.05 -7.65
N ASP A 96 -11.17 16.03 -8.48
CA ASP A 96 -12.30 15.12 -8.33
C ASP A 96 -12.12 14.24 -7.09
N ALA A 97 -10.91 13.78 -6.85
CA ALA A 97 -10.55 13.01 -5.66
C ALA A 97 -10.76 13.84 -4.39
N GLU A 98 -10.29 15.10 -4.37
CA GLU A 98 -10.48 16.02 -3.26
C GLU A 98 -11.98 16.25 -2.99
N LYS A 99 -12.74 16.56 -4.04
CA LYS A 99 -14.19 16.78 -3.95
C LYS A 99 -14.92 15.55 -3.39
N LEU A 100 -14.54 14.35 -3.85
CA LEU A 100 -15.12 13.12 -3.33
C LEU A 100 -14.81 12.94 -1.85
N HIS A 101 -13.57 13.24 -1.40
CA HIS A 101 -13.22 13.17 0.01
C HIS A 101 -13.92 14.23 0.87
N GLN A 102 -14.13 15.44 0.34
CA GLN A 102 -14.87 16.49 1.05
C GLN A 102 -16.35 16.13 1.22
N MET A 103 -16.92 15.36 0.28
CA MET A 103 -18.31 14.87 0.32
C MET A 103 -18.48 13.60 1.16
N GLU A 104 -17.40 12.97 1.61
CA GLU A 104 -17.48 11.81 2.48
C GLU A 104 -18.12 12.15 3.82
N SER A 105 -19.02 11.28 4.25
CA SER A 105 -19.52 11.35 5.62
C SER A 105 -18.44 10.99 6.63
N LEU A 106 -18.67 11.32 7.90
CA LEU A 106 -17.79 10.86 9.00
C LEU A 106 -17.79 9.33 9.15
N GLN A 107 -18.60 8.62 8.39
CA GLN A 107 -18.75 7.18 8.35
C GLN A 107 -18.63 6.70 6.90
N PRO A 108 -17.42 6.76 6.32
CA PRO A 108 -17.21 6.44 4.91
C PRO A 108 -17.52 4.97 4.60
N TRP A 109 -17.93 4.74 3.36
CA TRP A 109 -18.23 3.42 2.85
C TRP A 109 -17.33 3.06 1.69
N ARG A 110 -16.80 1.84 1.72
CA ARG A 110 -16.06 1.22 0.63
C ARG A 110 -16.48 -0.22 0.45
N ARG A 111 -16.27 -0.79 -0.71
CA ARG A 111 -16.48 -2.22 -0.92
C ARG A 111 -15.35 -2.99 -0.23
N PRO A 112 -15.64 -3.83 0.77
CA PRO A 112 -14.60 -4.69 1.34
C PRO A 112 -14.18 -5.74 0.30
N PRO A 113 -12.92 -6.22 0.33
CA PRO A 113 -12.51 -7.35 -0.51
C PRO A 113 -13.38 -8.56 -0.21
N GLU A 114 -14.21 -8.96 -1.18
CA GLU A 114 -15.18 -10.06 -0.99
C GLU A 114 -14.52 -11.37 -0.56
N PRO A 115 -13.35 -11.78 -1.09
CA PRO A 115 -12.68 -13.01 -0.65
C PRO A 115 -12.34 -13.01 0.84
N TRP A 116 -11.96 -11.87 1.41
CA TRP A 116 -11.64 -11.73 2.84
C TRP A 116 -12.89 -11.87 3.71
N THR A 117 -14.00 -11.31 3.26
CA THR A 117 -15.29 -11.44 3.94
C THR A 117 -15.76 -12.88 3.92
N VAL A 118 -15.68 -13.56 2.76
CA VAL A 118 -16.04 -14.98 2.61
C VAL A 118 -15.18 -15.87 3.50
N TYR A 119 -13.89 -15.61 3.61
CA TYR A 119 -13.01 -16.34 4.52
C TYR A 119 -13.48 -16.19 5.98
N ARG A 120 -13.73 -14.97 6.45
CA ARG A 120 -14.19 -14.70 7.83
C ARG A 120 -15.52 -15.39 8.12
N GLU A 121 -16.50 -15.26 7.22
CA GLU A 121 -17.80 -15.94 7.31
C GLU A 121 -17.62 -17.45 7.40
N HIS A 122 -16.76 -18.04 6.56
CA HIS A 122 -16.51 -19.48 6.53
C HIS A 122 -15.89 -20.01 7.84
N ARG A 123 -15.05 -19.19 8.48
CA ARG A 123 -14.44 -19.51 9.78
C ARG A 123 -15.30 -19.09 10.97
N GLY A 124 -16.54 -18.65 10.77
CA GLY A 124 -17.43 -18.17 11.83
C GLY A 124 -16.92 -16.95 12.57
N GLN A 125 -16.01 -16.19 11.95
CA GLN A 125 -15.42 -14.98 12.51
C GLN A 125 -16.26 -13.76 12.14
N LYS A 126 -16.49 -12.88 13.12
CA LYS A 126 -17.12 -11.57 12.84
C LYS A 126 -16.12 -10.66 12.12
N PRO A 127 -16.56 -9.82 11.16
CA PRO A 127 -15.72 -8.79 10.55
C PRO A 127 -15.52 -7.63 11.54
N LEU A 128 -14.57 -7.78 12.47
CA LEU A 128 -14.29 -6.79 13.53
C LEU A 128 -13.08 -5.89 13.24
N GLY A 129 -12.27 -6.22 12.24
CA GLY A 129 -11.07 -5.48 11.88
C GLY A 129 -11.38 -4.23 11.04
N VAL A 130 -10.61 -3.16 11.25
CA VAL A 130 -10.80 -1.85 10.60
C VAL A 130 -10.75 -1.93 9.06
N PHE A 131 -10.12 -2.96 8.51
CA PHE A 131 -10.00 -3.11 7.06
C PHE A 131 -11.30 -3.57 6.38
N LEU A 132 -12.12 -4.38 7.06
CA LEU A 132 -13.38 -4.90 6.51
C LEU A 132 -14.60 -4.11 6.94
N LEU A 133 -14.51 -3.33 8.00
CA LEU A 133 -15.63 -2.55 8.54
C LEU A 133 -15.95 -1.32 7.70
N ASN A 134 -17.21 -0.88 7.79
CA ASN A 134 -17.72 0.34 7.19
C ASN A 134 -18.59 1.13 8.19
N GLY A 135 -18.92 2.36 7.87
CA GLY A 135 -19.88 3.14 8.61
C GLY A 135 -19.50 3.39 10.08
N ALA A 136 -20.47 3.27 10.98
CA ALA A 136 -20.33 3.55 12.40
C ALA A 136 -19.31 2.62 13.09
N GLU A 137 -19.32 1.33 12.75
CA GLU A 137 -18.38 0.34 13.32
C GLU A 137 -16.95 0.61 12.88
N TRP A 138 -16.74 0.95 11.61
CA TRP A 138 -15.44 1.39 11.13
C TRP A 138 -14.96 2.64 11.88
N ARG A 139 -15.84 3.65 12.03
CA ARG A 139 -15.50 4.89 12.74
C ARG A 139 -15.12 4.62 14.18
N PHE A 140 -15.87 3.77 14.88
CA PHE A 140 -15.57 3.37 16.24
C PHE A 140 -14.15 2.77 16.36
N ASN A 141 -13.82 1.80 15.51
CA ASN A 141 -12.49 1.17 15.51
C ASN A 141 -11.40 2.17 15.11
N ARG A 142 -11.62 2.94 14.05
CA ARG A 142 -10.65 3.90 13.51
C ARG A 142 -10.24 4.96 14.53
N LEU A 143 -11.19 5.55 15.23
CA LEU A 143 -10.93 6.58 16.23
C LEU A 143 -10.10 6.05 17.42
N ARG A 144 -10.26 4.79 17.77
CA ARG A 144 -9.50 4.14 18.83
C ARG A 144 -8.13 3.68 18.39
N LEU A 145 -7.97 3.24 17.15
CA LEU A 145 -6.68 2.85 16.59
C LEU A 145 -5.79 4.05 16.26
N ASN A 146 -6.37 5.20 15.92
CA ASN A 146 -5.59 6.39 15.56
C ASN A 146 -4.53 6.79 16.60
N PRO A 147 -4.84 6.92 17.90
CA PRO A 147 -3.87 7.32 18.89
C PRO A 147 -2.82 6.23 19.21
N VAL A 148 -3.11 4.97 18.88
CA VAL A 148 -2.20 3.85 19.13
C VAL A 148 -1.24 3.64 17.96
N VAL A 149 -1.74 3.58 16.72
CA VAL A 149 -0.94 3.15 15.56
C VAL A 149 -1.21 3.91 14.26
N LEU A 150 -2.45 4.36 13.99
CA LEU A 150 -2.81 4.81 12.64
C LEU A 150 -2.56 6.29 12.36
N SER A 151 -2.39 7.14 13.36
CA SER A 151 -1.99 8.54 13.14
C SER A 151 -0.47 8.65 12.96
N GLY A 152 -0.02 9.65 12.19
CA GLY A 152 1.42 9.90 12.02
C GLY A 152 2.15 10.13 13.35
N LYS A 153 1.50 10.81 14.32
CA LYS A 153 2.05 11.00 15.67
C LYS A 153 2.16 9.68 16.45
N ALA A 154 1.19 8.78 16.29
CA ALA A 154 1.23 7.46 16.92
C ALA A 154 2.34 6.60 16.30
N ALA A 155 2.44 6.57 14.97
CA ALA A 155 3.47 5.82 14.26
C ALA A 155 4.90 6.21 14.66
N GLN A 156 5.14 7.49 14.97
CA GLN A 156 6.45 7.96 15.44
C GLN A 156 6.92 7.27 16.74
N LYS A 157 6.00 6.78 17.58
CA LYS A 157 6.35 6.07 18.82
C LYS A 157 7.12 4.78 18.56
N PHE A 158 6.92 4.17 17.39
CA PHE A 158 7.56 2.90 17.01
C PHE A 158 8.88 3.07 16.24
N ILE A 159 9.24 4.33 15.89
CA ILE A 159 10.51 4.60 15.18
C ILE A 159 11.73 4.02 15.92
N PRO A 160 11.88 4.15 17.27
CA PRO A 160 13.03 3.57 17.94
C PRO A 160 13.13 2.05 17.78
N MET A 161 12.00 1.33 17.77
CA MET A 161 11.99 -0.12 17.54
C MET A 161 12.41 -0.46 16.11
N VAL A 162 11.89 0.28 15.12
CA VAL A 162 12.23 0.09 13.71
C VAL A 162 13.68 0.49 13.41
N ASP A 163 14.21 1.52 14.06
CA ASP A 163 15.60 1.97 13.95
C ASP A 163 16.59 0.87 14.37
N VAL A 164 16.33 0.19 15.50
CA VAL A 164 17.15 -0.95 15.92
C VAL A 164 17.22 -2.02 14.83
N VAL A 165 16.07 -2.37 14.24
CA VAL A 165 16.00 -3.37 13.15
C VAL A 165 16.74 -2.90 11.91
N ALA A 166 16.64 -1.59 11.57
CA ALA A 166 17.31 -0.99 10.42
C ALA A 166 18.85 -1.01 10.58
N ARG A 167 19.33 -0.74 11.79
CA ARG A 167 20.77 -0.81 12.12
C ARG A 167 21.31 -2.24 11.98
N ASP A 168 20.61 -3.22 12.57
CA ASP A 168 20.98 -4.63 12.47
C ASP A 168 21.00 -5.11 11.00
N PHE A 169 20.00 -4.71 10.21
CA PHE A 169 19.93 -5.02 8.78
C PHE A 169 21.11 -4.41 8.01
N SER A 170 21.42 -3.14 8.27
CA SER A 170 22.53 -2.42 7.64
C SER A 170 23.88 -3.05 8.00
N GLU A 171 24.06 -3.46 9.26
CA GLU A 171 25.27 -4.15 9.70
C GLU A 171 25.40 -5.54 9.05
N ALA A 172 24.31 -6.29 8.96
CA ALA A 172 24.30 -7.58 8.26
C ALA A 172 24.68 -7.45 6.77
N LEU A 173 24.17 -6.40 6.10
CA LEU A 173 24.57 -6.08 4.72
C LEU A 173 26.05 -5.71 4.62
N LYS A 174 26.56 -4.84 5.50
CA LYS A 174 27.97 -4.45 5.55
C LYS A 174 28.88 -5.66 5.70
N LYS A 175 28.56 -6.57 6.64
CA LYS A 175 29.32 -7.83 6.82
C LYS A 175 29.38 -8.66 5.55
N LYS A 176 28.24 -8.83 4.86
CA LYS A 176 28.18 -9.57 3.58
C LYS A 176 29.01 -8.90 2.47
N VAL A 177 28.97 -7.56 2.38
CA VAL A 177 29.79 -6.79 1.43
C VAL A 177 31.29 -6.97 1.71
N LEU A 178 31.71 -6.86 2.97
CA LEU A 178 33.11 -6.99 3.38
C LEU A 178 33.66 -8.43 3.21
N GLN A 179 32.79 -9.44 3.36
CA GLN A 179 33.16 -10.83 3.13
C GLN A 179 33.30 -11.19 1.64
N ASN A 180 32.78 -10.36 0.76
CA ASN A 180 32.87 -10.58 -0.67
C ASN A 180 34.21 -10.06 -1.19
N SER A 181 34.99 -10.92 -1.87
CA SER A 181 36.30 -10.59 -2.45
C SER A 181 36.27 -9.42 -3.44
N ARG A 182 35.12 -9.09 -4.00
CA ARG A 182 34.95 -7.96 -4.91
C ARG A 182 34.71 -6.63 -4.20
N GLY A 183 34.59 -6.60 -2.86
CA GLY A 183 34.25 -5.40 -2.10
C GLY A 183 32.85 -4.83 -2.43
N SER A 184 31.98 -5.65 -3.04
CA SER A 184 30.61 -5.27 -3.38
C SER A 184 29.70 -6.49 -3.32
N LEU A 185 28.42 -6.28 -3.05
CA LEU A 185 27.42 -7.33 -2.98
C LEU A 185 26.26 -7.00 -3.92
N THR A 186 26.04 -7.85 -4.90
CA THR A 186 24.83 -7.80 -5.73
C THR A 186 23.84 -8.85 -5.21
N LEU A 187 22.63 -8.42 -4.89
CA LEU A 187 21.59 -9.30 -4.39
C LEU A 187 20.22 -8.93 -4.98
N GLU A 188 19.33 -9.89 -4.92
CA GLU A 188 17.91 -9.69 -5.14
C GLU A 188 17.33 -8.87 -3.99
N ALA A 189 16.97 -7.63 -4.27
CA ALA A 189 16.63 -6.68 -3.22
C ALA A 189 15.33 -7.05 -2.51
N GLN A 190 14.34 -7.57 -3.23
CA GLN A 190 13.01 -7.86 -2.70
C GLN A 190 13.08 -8.79 -1.49
N THR A 191 13.69 -9.96 -1.60
CA THR A 191 13.79 -10.94 -0.51
C THR A 191 14.43 -10.35 0.74
N SER A 192 15.54 -9.63 0.58
CA SER A 192 16.25 -9.01 1.71
C SER A 192 15.40 -7.92 2.39
N ILE A 193 14.71 -7.10 1.61
CA ILE A 193 13.82 -6.04 2.13
C ILE A 193 12.57 -6.64 2.78
N PHE A 194 12.02 -7.72 2.24
CA PHE A 194 10.91 -8.43 2.90
C PHE A 194 11.30 -8.96 4.26
N HIS A 195 12.48 -9.58 4.40
CA HIS A 195 13.00 -9.99 5.71
C HIS A 195 13.11 -8.82 6.67
N TYR A 196 13.61 -7.67 6.21
CA TYR A 196 13.68 -6.46 7.02
C TYR A 196 12.28 -5.99 7.45
N THR A 197 11.33 -5.91 6.52
CA THR A 197 9.98 -5.41 6.83
C THR A 197 9.19 -6.35 7.75
N ILE A 198 9.34 -7.66 7.60
CA ILE A 198 8.74 -8.64 8.51
C ILE A 198 9.34 -8.50 9.91
N GLU A 199 10.66 -8.44 10.03
CA GLU A 199 11.36 -8.27 11.30
C GLU A 199 10.90 -6.98 12.01
N ALA A 200 10.85 -5.85 11.27
CA ALA A 200 10.42 -4.56 11.79
C ALA A 200 8.93 -4.54 12.17
N SER A 201 8.07 -5.10 11.33
CA SER A 201 6.63 -5.19 11.59
C SER A 201 6.33 -6.08 12.79
N ASN A 202 6.98 -7.24 12.88
CA ASN A 202 6.81 -8.16 14.00
C ASN A 202 7.24 -7.52 15.32
N PHE A 203 8.39 -6.83 15.31
CA PHE A 203 8.87 -6.14 16.50
C PHE A 203 7.93 -5.01 16.91
N ALA A 204 7.45 -4.19 15.99
CA ALA A 204 6.49 -3.13 16.29
C ALA A 204 5.12 -3.68 16.76
N LEU A 205 4.62 -4.77 16.15
CA LEU A 205 3.31 -5.34 16.48
C LEU A 205 3.32 -6.11 17.80
N PHE A 206 4.37 -6.91 18.05
CA PHE A 206 4.37 -7.89 19.14
C PHE A 206 5.52 -7.70 20.15
N GLY A 207 6.50 -6.81 19.87
CA GLY A 207 7.68 -6.63 20.71
C GLY A 207 8.72 -7.74 20.57
N GLU A 208 8.57 -8.65 19.60
CA GLU A 208 9.42 -9.83 19.43
C GLU A 208 10.25 -9.74 18.15
N ARG A 209 11.55 -10.06 18.27
CA ARG A 209 12.49 -10.16 17.16
C ARG A 209 12.48 -11.60 16.61
N LEU A 210 12.49 -11.72 15.28
CA LEU A 210 12.50 -13.02 14.59
C LEU A 210 13.91 -13.52 14.27
N GLY A 211 14.91 -12.65 14.30
CA GLY A 211 16.31 -13.00 14.05
C GLY A 211 16.63 -13.32 12.59
N LEU A 212 15.94 -12.70 11.63
CA LEU A 212 16.02 -13.04 10.20
C LEU A 212 17.33 -12.67 9.52
N PHE A 213 18.20 -11.91 10.18
CA PHE A 213 19.49 -11.49 9.62
C PHE A 213 20.64 -12.44 9.98
N GLY A 214 20.37 -13.43 10.82
CA GLY A 214 21.32 -14.45 11.23
C GLY A 214 21.61 -15.51 10.15
N PRO A 215 22.60 -16.38 10.39
CA PRO A 215 22.98 -17.44 9.46
C PRO A 215 21.92 -18.53 9.29
N HIS A 216 21.04 -18.70 10.28
CA HIS A 216 19.93 -19.65 10.27
C HIS A 216 18.62 -18.93 10.14
N GLN A 217 18.07 -18.89 8.93
CA GLN A 217 16.75 -18.30 8.69
C GLN A 217 15.66 -19.22 9.24
N ASN A 218 14.70 -18.64 9.97
CA ASN A 218 13.57 -19.37 10.47
C ASN A 218 12.63 -19.77 9.31
N ALA A 219 12.41 -21.07 9.12
CA ALA A 219 11.53 -21.60 8.07
C ALA A 219 10.08 -21.08 8.20
N GLY A 220 9.63 -20.71 9.41
CA GLY A 220 8.33 -20.11 9.66
C GLY A 220 8.17 -18.74 8.98
N SER A 221 9.24 -17.94 8.94
CA SER A 221 9.20 -16.61 8.32
C SER A 221 9.06 -16.67 6.80
N LEU A 222 9.71 -17.62 6.14
CA LEU A 222 9.53 -17.87 4.71
C LEU A 222 8.09 -18.31 4.40
N LYS A 223 7.53 -19.19 5.22
CA LYS A 223 6.12 -19.59 5.07
C LYS A 223 5.18 -18.40 5.25
N PHE A 224 5.48 -17.48 6.15
CA PHE A 224 4.67 -16.27 6.35
C PHE A 224 4.71 -15.35 5.12
N ILE A 225 5.89 -15.14 4.49
CA ILE A 225 6.02 -14.39 3.23
C ILE A 225 5.17 -15.02 2.14
N HIS A 226 5.32 -16.33 1.94
CA HIS A 226 4.54 -17.04 0.92
C HIS A 226 3.03 -17.00 1.19
N ALA A 227 2.62 -17.04 2.47
CA ALA A 227 1.22 -16.89 2.83
C ALA A 227 0.68 -15.49 2.49
N LEU A 228 1.44 -14.41 2.75
CA LEU A 228 1.06 -13.05 2.36
C LEU A 228 0.95 -12.92 0.84
N GLU A 229 1.93 -13.41 0.09
CA GLU A 229 1.91 -13.38 -1.38
C GLU A 229 0.72 -14.14 -1.94
N ALA A 230 0.47 -15.36 -1.46
CA ALA A 230 -0.67 -16.18 -1.87
C ALA A 230 -2.00 -15.51 -1.55
N MET A 231 -2.12 -14.88 -0.37
CA MET A 231 -3.31 -14.14 0.04
C MET A 231 -3.60 -12.96 -0.88
N PHE A 232 -2.61 -12.13 -1.21
CA PHE A 232 -2.80 -10.99 -2.09
C PHE A 232 -3.10 -11.43 -3.54
N GLN A 233 -2.38 -12.41 -4.07
CA GLN A 233 -2.58 -12.93 -5.41
C GLN A 233 -3.96 -13.56 -5.59
N SER A 234 -4.37 -14.43 -4.66
CA SER A 234 -5.70 -15.06 -4.70
C SER A 234 -6.82 -14.02 -4.50
N THR A 235 -6.60 -12.97 -3.68
CA THR A 235 -7.54 -11.86 -3.54
C THR A 235 -7.80 -11.19 -4.89
N ALA A 236 -6.74 -10.84 -5.63
CA ALA A 236 -6.87 -10.22 -6.94
C ALA A 236 -7.64 -11.10 -7.95
N GLN A 237 -7.44 -12.40 -7.90
CA GLN A 237 -8.12 -13.35 -8.77
C GLN A 237 -9.61 -13.53 -8.43
N LEU A 238 -9.97 -13.47 -7.16
CA LEU A 238 -11.32 -13.76 -6.66
C LEU A 238 -12.21 -12.53 -6.55
N MET A 239 -11.64 -11.33 -6.42
CA MET A 239 -12.35 -10.10 -6.05
C MET A 239 -13.45 -9.68 -7.04
N PHE A 240 -13.27 -9.98 -8.32
CA PHE A 240 -14.19 -9.57 -9.38
C PHE A 240 -15.16 -10.68 -9.83
N LEU A 241 -15.05 -11.87 -9.26
CA LEU A 241 -15.88 -13.01 -9.61
C LEU A 241 -17.11 -13.12 -8.72
N PRO A 242 -18.30 -13.38 -9.28
CA PRO A 242 -19.48 -13.71 -8.46
C PRO A 242 -19.20 -14.94 -7.58
N ARG A 243 -19.61 -14.90 -6.30
CA ARG A 243 -19.36 -15.99 -5.32
C ARG A 243 -19.71 -17.37 -5.83
N SER A 244 -20.89 -17.53 -6.44
CA SER A 244 -21.35 -18.84 -6.96
C SER A 244 -20.44 -19.35 -8.07
N LEU A 245 -20.03 -18.47 -8.98
CA LEU A 245 -19.18 -18.82 -10.10
C LEU A 245 -17.76 -19.10 -9.65
N SER A 246 -17.20 -18.27 -8.78
CA SER A 246 -15.83 -18.42 -8.30
C SER A 246 -15.62 -19.70 -7.47
N ARG A 247 -16.62 -20.11 -6.66
CA ARG A 247 -16.56 -21.36 -5.90
C ARG A 247 -16.52 -22.59 -6.81
N TRP A 248 -17.27 -22.55 -7.89
CA TRP A 248 -17.31 -23.66 -8.86
C TRP A 248 -16.09 -23.70 -9.76
N MET A 249 -15.64 -22.55 -10.27
CA MET A 249 -14.55 -22.47 -11.26
C MET A 249 -13.15 -22.45 -10.65
N ASN A 250 -12.99 -21.94 -9.44
CA ASN A 250 -11.70 -21.66 -8.80
C ASN A 250 -11.58 -22.32 -7.42
N SER A 251 -12.00 -23.58 -7.29
CA SER A 251 -11.92 -24.29 -6.00
C SER A 251 -10.49 -24.34 -5.43
N GLN A 252 -9.47 -24.52 -6.29
CA GLN A 252 -8.07 -24.51 -5.88
C GLN A 252 -7.64 -23.12 -5.38
N VAL A 253 -7.98 -22.03 -6.09
CA VAL A 253 -7.63 -20.66 -5.68
C VAL A 253 -8.29 -20.30 -4.34
N TRP A 254 -9.53 -20.77 -4.09
CA TRP A 254 -10.17 -20.61 -2.79
C TRP A 254 -9.48 -21.41 -1.69
N GLN A 255 -9.00 -22.62 -1.98
CA GLN A 255 -8.22 -23.40 -1.00
C GLN A 255 -6.91 -22.71 -0.65
N GLU A 256 -6.16 -22.24 -1.66
CA GLU A 256 -4.94 -21.46 -1.46
C GLU A 256 -5.19 -20.20 -0.64
N HIS A 257 -6.28 -19.47 -0.96
CA HIS A 257 -6.69 -18.28 -0.22
C HIS A 257 -6.98 -18.56 1.25
N PHE A 258 -7.72 -19.64 1.54
CA PHE A 258 -8.07 -20.02 2.91
C PHE A 258 -6.84 -20.51 3.67
N GLN A 259 -6.00 -21.33 3.07
CA GLN A 259 -4.75 -21.79 3.68
C GLN A 259 -3.81 -20.63 4.02
N ALA A 260 -3.70 -19.66 3.13
CA ALA A 260 -2.91 -18.46 3.36
C ALA A 260 -3.43 -17.64 4.56
N TRP A 261 -4.74 -17.39 4.60
CA TRP A 261 -5.37 -16.69 5.71
C TRP A 261 -5.35 -17.48 7.02
N ASP A 262 -5.51 -18.80 6.98
CA ASP A 262 -5.39 -19.65 8.17
C ASP A 262 -4.01 -19.50 8.79
N TYR A 263 -2.95 -19.55 7.96
CA TYR A 263 -1.58 -19.40 8.43
C TYR A 263 -1.32 -18.00 9.02
N ILE A 264 -1.75 -16.94 8.32
CA ILE A 264 -1.60 -15.55 8.81
C ILE A 264 -2.34 -15.35 10.13
N SER A 265 -3.57 -15.86 10.23
CA SER A 265 -4.40 -15.75 11.43
C SER A 265 -3.84 -16.55 12.61
N GLU A 266 -3.37 -17.77 12.37
CA GLU A 266 -2.75 -18.62 13.39
C GLU A 266 -1.47 -17.98 13.94
N TYR A 267 -0.61 -17.50 13.06
CA TYR A 267 0.61 -16.79 13.43
C TYR A 267 0.29 -15.56 14.32
N ALA A 268 -0.58 -14.68 13.86
CA ALA A 268 -0.95 -13.48 14.62
C ALA A 268 -1.61 -13.84 15.96
N ASN A 269 -2.51 -14.82 15.98
CA ASN A 269 -3.16 -15.27 17.22
C ASN A 269 -2.15 -15.83 18.24
N THR A 270 -1.16 -16.59 17.79
CA THR A 270 -0.09 -17.11 18.65
C THR A 270 0.70 -15.97 19.29
N CYS A 271 1.11 -14.97 18.50
CA CYS A 271 1.81 -13.80 19.00
C CYS A 271 0.94 -12.97 19.98
N ILE A 272 -0.34 -12.75 19.65
CA ILE A 272 -1.28 -12.02 20.54
C ILE A 272 -1.47 -12.74 21.86
N GLN A 273 -1.63 -14.06 21.83
CA GLN A 273 -1.78 -14.88 23.05
C GLN A 273 -0.53 -14.79 23.94
N LYS A 274 0.66 -14.82 23.35
CA LYS A 274 1.92 -14.66 24.09
C LYS A 274 1.95 -13.30 24.80
N VAL A 275 1.72 -12.20 24.07
CA VAL A 275 1.69 -10.83 24.65
C VAL A 275 0.64 -10.72 25.76
N HIS A 276 -0.56 -11.29 25.55
CA HIS A 276 -1.61 -11.28 26.57
C HIS A 276 -1.23 -12.06 27.82
N GLN A 277 -0.63 -13.24 27.67
CA GLN A 277 -0.17 -14.07 28.81
C GLN A 277 0.93 -13.36 29.61
N GLU A 278 1.90 -12.72 28.93
CA GLU A 278 2.95 -11.94 29.56
C GLU A 278 2.37 -10.75 30.35
N PHE A 279 1.39 -10.05 29.76
CA PHE A 279 0.66 -8.99 30.45
C PHE A 279 -0.05 -9.47 31.71
N VAL A 280 -0.77 -10.59 31.65
CA VAL A 280 -1.47 -11.18 32.81
C VAL A 280 -0.49 -11.61 33.92
N ARG A 281 0.71 -12.09 33.56
CA ARG A 281 1.77 -12.45 34.51
C ARG A 281 2.45 -11.24 35.15
N GLY A 282 2.15 -10.02 34.70
CA GLY A 282 2.75 -8.77 35.23
C GLY A 282 4.18 -8.51 34.78
N CYS A 283 4.70 -9.27 33.82
CA CYS A 283 6.03 -9.13 33.26
C CYS A 283 5.96 -9.03 31.72
N PRO A 284 5.41 -7.93 31.16
CA PRO A 284 5.31 -7.82 29.71
C PRO A 284 6.71 -7.60 29.12
N GLU A 285 7.24 -8.57 28.38
CA GLU A 285 8.46 -8.42 27.59
C GLU A 285 8.21 -7.53 26.36
N ALA A 286 6.97 -7.51 25.88
CA ALA A 286 6.51 -6.76 24.70
C ALA A 286 6.29 -5.26 24.98
N VAL A 287 7.08 -4.66 25.90
CA VAL A 287 6.92 -3.25 26.29
C VAL A 287 7.00 -2.33 25.07
N GLY A 288 5.96 -1.49 24.92
CA GLY A 288 5.88 -0.53 23.80
C GLY A 288 5.29 -1.09 22.50
N SER A 289 4.99 -2.40 22.39
CA SER A 289 4.39 -2.98 21.18
C SER A 289 2.95 -2.48 20.94
N ILE A 290 2.53 -2.51 19.67
CA ILE A 290 1.16 -2.11 19.27
C ILE A 290 0.12 -2.98 19.99
N THR A 291 0.31 -4.29 20.01
CA THR A 291 -0.64 -5.25 20.63
C THR A 291 -0.79 -4.99 22.13
N LEU A 292 0.33 -4.78 22.84
CA LEU A 292 0.27 -4.46 24.27
C LEU A 292 -0.43 -3.12 24.51
N ASN A 293 -0.14 -2.09 23.71
CA ASN A 293 -0.81 -0.79 23.82
C ASN A 293 -2.33 -0.89 23.60
N LEU A 294 -2.80 -1.74 22.69
CA LEU A 294 -4.23 -2.00 22.47
C LEU A 294 -4.88 -2.73 23.65
N ILE A 295 -4.16 -3.67 24.27
CA ILE A 295 -4.62 -4.36 25.49
C ILE A 295 -4.72 -3.36 26.67
N LEU A 296 -3.70 -2.55 26.89
CA LEU A 296 -3.64 -1.55 27.95
C LEU A 296 -4.70 -0.45 27.82
N GLN A 297 -5.07 -0.08 26.60
CA GLN A 297 -6.10 0.93 26.35
C GLN A 297 -7.48 0.50 26.87
N GLY A 298 -7.78 -0.82 26.86
CA GLY A 298 -9.02 -1.37 27.42
C GLY A 298 -10.31 -1.07 26.63
N ASP A 299 -10.22 -0.35 25.51
CA ASP A 299 -11.37 0.09 24.71
C ASP A 299 -11.92 -0.97 23.76
N PHE A 300 -11.18 -2.04 23.56
CA PHE A 300 -11.51 -3.14 22.65
C PHE A 300 -11.76 -4.46 23.39
N SER A 301 -12.71 -5.25 22.91
CA SER A 301 -12.77 -6.65 23.27
C SER A 301 -11.54 -7.39 22.72
N LEU A 302 -11.16 -8.51 23.34
CA LEU A 302 -10.03 -9.32 22.85
C LEU A 302 -10.22 -9.76 21.39
N ASP A 303 -11.45 -10.07 20.96
CA ASP A 303 -11.75 -10.43 19.58
C ASP A 303 -11.57 -9.27 18.62
N ALA A 304 -11.93 -8.05 19.05
CA ALA A 304 -11.67 -6.85 18.25
C ALA A 304 -10.16 -6.54 18.15
N ILE A 305 -9.40 -6.73 19.23
CA ILE A 305 -7.93 -6.63 19.23
C ILE A 305 -7.36 -7.64 18.22
N LYS A 306 -7.74 -8.92 18.33
CA LYS A 306 -7.29 -9.97 17.40
C LYS A 306 -7.56 -9.59 15.94
N ALA A 307 -8.81 -9.20 15.62
CA ALA A 307 -9.18 -8.83 14.26
C ALA A 307 -8.37 -7.66 13.71
N ASN A 308 -8.19 -6.59 14.50
CA ASN A 308 -7.39 -5.43 14.09
C ASN A 308 -5.89 -5.76 13.96
N VAL A 309 -5.33 -6.55 14.86
CA VAL A 309 -3.92 -6.95 14.81
C VAL A 309 -3.66 -7.88 13.62
N ILE A 310 -4.58 -8.80 13.30
CA ILE A 310 -4.50 -9.63 12.09
C ILE A 310 -4.50 -8.76 10.83
N ASP A 311 -5.39 -7.77 10.75
CA ASP A 311 -5.43 -6.83 9.63
C ASP A 311 -4.13 -6.04 9.51
N LEU A 312 -3.56 -5.57 10.63
CA LEU A 312 -2.27 -4.87 10.65
C LEU A 312 -1.11 -5.79 10.24
N THR A 313 -1.12 -7.05 10.69
CA THR A 313 -0.10 -8.05 10.34
C THR A 313 -0.12 -8.33 8.84
N ALA A 314 -1.31 -8.56 8.27
CA ALA A 314 -1.45 -8.80 6.83
C ALA A 314 -1.06 -7.59 5.96
N GLY A 315 -1.34 -6.37 6.44
CA GLY A 315 -1.12 -5.13 5.68
C GLY A 315 0.27 -4.51 5.82
N SER A 316 1.09 -4.89 6.80
CA SER A 316 2.30 -4.15 7.17
C SER A 316 3.55 -4.48 6.33
N VAL A 317 3.62 -5.64 5.73
CA VAL A 317 4.84 -6.15 5.08
C VAL A 317 4.97 -5.66 3.65
N ASP A 318 4.11 -6.11 2.75
CA ASP A 318 4.17 -5.82 1.32
C ASP A 318 4.09 -4.32 1.03
N THR A 319 3.16 -3.63 1.68
CA THR A 319 2.92 -2.20 1.48
C THR A 319 4.09 -1.33 1.95
N THR A 320 4.96 -1.86 2.80
CA THR A 320 6.20 -1.21 3.25
C THR A 320 7.40 -1.65 2.40
N ALA A 321 7.50 -2.94 2.07
CA ALA A 321 8.62 -3.50 1.33
C ALA A 321 8.72 -2.93 -0.10
N PHE A 322 7.62 -2.90 -0.85
CA PHE A 322 7.66 -2.45 -2.25
C PHE A 322 8.09 -0.99 -2.42
N PRO A 323 7.53 0.00 -1.68
CA PRO A 323 8.04 1.36 -1.75
C PRO A 323 9.52 1.47 -1.39
N LEU A 324 9.99 0.69 -0.40
CA LEU A 324 11.39 0.71 -0.01
C LEU A 324 12.30 0.14 -1.11
N VAL A 325 11.93 -1.01 -1.71
CA VAL A 325 12.64 -1.58 -2.87
C VAL A 325 12.72 -0.58 -4.02
N MET A 326 11.59 0.07 -4.35
CA MET A 326 11.53 1.04 -5.45
C MET A 326 12.30 2.33 -5.13
N THR A 327 12.30 2.77 -3.87
CA THR A 327 13.13 3.91 -3.45
C THR A 327 14.62 3.61 -3.63
N LEU A 328 15.08 2.44 -3.20
CA LEU A 328 16.48 2.03 -3.39
C LEU A 328 16.83 1.86 -4.86
N PHE A 329 15.91 1.33 -5.66
CA PHE A 329 16.07 1.23 -7.12
C PHE A 329 16.25 2.60 -7.78
N GLU A 330 15.38 3.56 -7.45
CA GLU A 330 15.49 4.92 -8.00
C GLU A 330 16.74 5.66 -7.50
N LEU A 331 17.13 5.46 -6.26
CA LEU A 331 18.38 6.04 -5.74
C LEU A 331 19.62 5.44 -6.42
N ALA A 332 19.61 4.16 -6.75
CA ALA A 332 20.71 3.54 -7.50
C ALA A 332 20.86 4.12 -8.92
N ARG A 333 19.74 4.55 -9.54
CA ARG A 333 19.70 5.17 -10.87
C ARG A 333 20.01 6.68 -10.84
N ASN A 334 19.91 7.31 -9.68
CA ASN A 334 20.10 8.74 -9.49
C ASN A 334 21.20 9.04 -8.46
N PRO A 335 22.49 8.81 -8.81
CA PRO A 335 23.61 8.91 -7.87
C PRO A 335 23.75 10.29 -7.23
N ASN A 336 23.40 11.37 -7.94
CA ASN A 336 23.42 12.72 -7.39
C ASN A 336 22.39 12.92 -6.28
N VAL A 337 21.19 12.34 -6.42
CA VAL A 337 20.14 12.38 -5.39
C VAL A 337 20.56 11.50 -4.22
N GLN A 338 21.11 10.32 -4.47
CA GLN A 338 21.63 9.43 -3.44
C GLN A 338 22.71 10.13 -2.59
N GLU A 339 23.65 10.84 -3.23
CA GLU A 339 24.68 11.60 -2.52
C GLU A 339 24.10 12.77 -1.70
N ALA A 340 23.13 13.51 -2.25
CA ALA A 340 22.47 14.59 -1.53
C ALA A 340 21.75 14.06 -0.27
N LEU A 341 21.05 12.92 -0.38
CA LEU A 341 20.42 12.25 0.75
C LEU A 341 21.43 11.75 1.79
N ARG A 342 22.59 11.26 1.33
CA ARG A 342 23.67 10.85 2.21
C ARG A 342 24.19 12.04 3.02
N GLN A 343 24.41 13.19 2.39
CA GLN A 343 24.85 14.41 3.08
C GLN A 343 23.80 14.91 4.09
N GLU A 344 22.51 14.89 3.72
CA GLU A 344 21.42 15.20 4.66
C GLU A 344 21.45 14.28 5.89
N SER A 345 21.62 12.97 5.65
CA SER A 345 21.65 11.97 6.72
C SER A 345 22.86 12.14 7.64
N LEU A 346 24.06 12.40 7.09
CA LEU A 346 25.27 12.67 7.86
C LEU A 346 25.15 13.94 8.71
N ALA A 347 24.56 15.01 8.17
CA ALA A 347 24.34 16.25 8.91
C ALA A 347 23.38 16.07 10.10
N ALA A 348 22.40 15.18 9.98
CA ALA A 348 21.40 14.89 11.01
C ALA A 348 21.80 13.73 11.96
N GLU A 349 22.92 13.01 11.68
CA GLU A 349 23.26 11.74 12.34
C GLU A 349 23.34 11.86 13.87
N ALA A 350 24.01 12.88 14.39
CA ALA A 350 24.15 13.07 15.86
C ALA A 350 22.79 13.25 16.54
N SER A 351 21.91 14.04 15.93
CA SER A 351 20.57 14.33 16.47
C SER A 351 19.67 13.09 16.39
N ILE A 352 19.66 12.38 15.27
CA ILE A 352 18.82 11.19 15.05
C ILE A 352 19.33 10.02 15.89
N SER A 353 20.65 9.85 16.03
CA SER A 353 21.21 8.81 16.89
C SER A 353 20.86 9.02 18.37
N ALA A 354 20.77 10.26 18.81
CA ALA A 354 20.31 10.59 20.17
C ALA A 354 18.80 10.38 20.35
N ASN A 355 18.01 10.65 19.31
CA ASN A 355 16.56 10.45 19.31
C ASN A 355 16.04 10.14 17.90
N PRO A 356 15.85 8.85 17.53
CA PRO A 356 15.39 8.43 16.21
C PRO A 356 14.03 9.01 15.80
N GLN A 357 13.17 9.38 16.74
CA GLN A 357 11.86 10.00 16.45
C GLN A 357 11.97 11.37 15.76
N ARG A 358 13.15 11.99 15.74
CA ARG A 358 13.40 13.24 15.04
C ARG A 358 13.60 13.09 13.53
N ALA A 359 13.91 11.89 13.05
CA ALA A 359 14.19 11.62 11.64
C ALA A 359 13.14 12.19 10.66
N PRO A 360 11.81 12.06 10.88
CA PRO A 360 10.82 12.62 9.97
C PRO A 360 10.85 14.15 9.84
N SER A 361 11.35 14.87 10.83
CA SER A 361 11.48 16.34 10.79
C SER A 361 12.84 16.82 10.28
N GLU A 362 13.88 16.03 10.47
CA GLU A 362 15.26 16.40 10.13
C GLU A 362 15.74 15.90 8.76
N LEU A 363 14.95 15.04 8.10
CA LEU A 363 15.25 14.51 6.78
C LEU A 363 14.18 14.91 5.72
N PRO A 364 14.04 16.21 5.40
CA PRO A 364 13.03 16.67 4.47
C PRO A 364 13.25 16.16 3.03
N LEU A 365 14.50 16.02 2.58
CA LEU A 365 14.82 15.51 1.26
C LEU A 365 14.48 14.02 1.15
N LEU A 366 14.81 13.21 2.19
CA LEU A 366 14.40 11.81 2.24
C LEU A 366 12.87 11.67 2.19
N ARG A 367 12.13 12.51 2.92
CA ARG A 367 10.66 12.54 2.84
C ARG A 367 10.16 12.88 1.44
N ALA A 368 10.81 13.81 0.75
CA ALA A 368 10.46 14.15 -0.63
C ALA A 368 10.74 12.99 -1.58
N ALA A 369 11.89 12.32 -1.44
CA ALA A 369 12.24 11.14 -2.24
C ALA A 369 11.23 9.99 -2.05
N LEU A 370 10.82 9.71 -0.80
CA LEU A 370 9.78 8.70 -0.52
C LEU A 370 8.42 9.06 -1.14
N LYS A 371 8.03 10.34 -1.08
CA LYS A 371 6.79 10.80 -1.73
C LYS A 371 6.87 10.69 -3.25
N GLU A 372 8.02 11.00 -3.84
CA GLU A 372 8.25 10.85 -5.27
C GLU A 372 8.19 9.38 -5.69
N THR A 373 8.80 8.48 -4.91
CA THR A 373 8.69 7.04 -5.15
C THR A 373 7.23 6.58 -5.12
N LEU A 374 6.45 7.01 -4.12
CA LEU A 374 5.03 6.66 -4.03
C LEU A 374 4.18 7.27 -5.16
N ARG A 375 4.60 8.40 -5.73
CA ARG A 375 3.97 8.98 -6.92
C ARG A 375 4.25 8.14 -8.17
N LEU A 376 5.49 7.65 -8.31
CA LEU A 376 5.90 6.83 -9.45
C LEU A 376 5.39 5.39 -9.35
N TYR A 377 5.39 4.83 -8.14
CA TYR A 377 5.08 3.42 -7.84
C TYR A 377 4.08 3.33 -6.69
N PRO A 378 2.82 3.77 -6.87
CA PRO A 378 1.81 3.71 -5.82
C PRO A 378 1.42 2.28 -5.53
N VAL A 379 1.58 1.83 -4.29
CA VAL A 379 1.18 0.48 -3.86
C VAL A 379 -0.33 0.29 -3.99
N GLY A 380 -1.10 1.28 -3.52
CA GLY A 380 -2.54 1.34 -3.70
C GLY A 380 -2.90 2.16 -4.94
N SER A 381 -2.90 1.54 -6.10
CA SER A 381 -3.18 2.23 -7.37
C SER A 381 -4.66 2.59 -7.57
N ILE A 382 -5.58 1.93 -6.86
CA ILE A 382 -7.02 2.16 -6.94
C ILE A 382 -7.59 2.32 -5.53
N LEU A 383 -8.31 3.42 -5.32
CA LEU A 383 -9.05 3.68 -4.09
C LEU A 383 -10.54 3.78 -4.41
N GLU A 384 -11.37 3.10 -3.65
CA GLU A 384 -12.80 3.01 -3.89
C GLU A 384 -13.61 3.69 -2.78
N ARG A 385 -14.70 4.36 -3.17
CA ARG A 385 -15.70 4.95 -2.26
C ARG A 385 -17.11 4.71 -2.77
N ILE A 386 -18.02 4.49 -1.84
CA ILE A 386 -19.46 4.51 -2.10
C ILE A 386 -20.02 5.74 -1.38
N THR A 387 -20.55 6.70 -2.12
CA THR A 387 -21.12 7.91 -1.51
C THR A 387 -22.58 7.68 -1.14
N SER A 388 -22.99 8.23 0.00
CA SER A 388 -24.38 8.20 0.47
C SER A 388 -25.25 9.27 -0.16
N SER A 389 -24.68 10.23 -0.86
CA SER A 389 -25.37 11.33 -1.53
C SER A 389 -24.93 11.44 -2.99
N ASP A 390 -25.79 12.06 -3.79
CA ASP A 390 -25.49 12.43 -5.16
C ASP A 390 -24.33 13.45 -5.20
N LEU A 391 -23.58 13.41 -6.29
CA LEU A 391 -22.42 14.25 -6.43
C LEU A 391 -22.21 14.63 -7.89
N VAL A 392 -21.63 15.81 -8.15
CA VAL A 392 -21.30 16.27 -9.49
C VAL A 392 -19.78 16.34 -9.64
N LEU A 393 -19.20 15.53 -10.56
CA LEU A 393 -17.78 15.58 -10.94
C LEU A 393 -17.70 15.94 -12.44
N GLN A 394 -16.85 16.87 -12.79
CA GLN A 394 -16.63 17.32 -14.20
C GLN A 394 -17.92 17.60 -14.98
N ASN A 395 -18.94 18.16 -14.32
CA ASN A 395 -20.31 18.39 -14.80
C ASN A 395 -21.20 17.16 -15.00
N TYR A 396 -20.79 15.98 -14.59
CA TYR A 396 -21.65 14.79 -14.62
C TYR A 396 -22.30 14.58 -13.26
N HIS A 397 -23.60 14.36 -13.27
CA HIS A 397 -24.35 13.91 -12.08
C HIS A 397 -24.08 12.45 -11.83
N ILE A 398 -23.63 12.11 -10.62
CA ILE A 398 -23.34 10.74 -10.19
C ILE A 398 -24.24 10.40 -9.01
N PRO A 399 -25.17 9.45 -9.16
CA PRO A 399 -26.09 9.07 -8.10
C PRO A 399 -25.40 8.53 -6.86
N ALA A 400 -26.07 8.62 -5.72
CA ALA A 400 -25.69 7.90 -4.50
C ALA A 400 -25.60 6.40 -4.75
N GLY A 401 -24.79 5.69 -3.98
CA GLY A 401 -24.65 4.24 -4.06
C GLY A 401 -23.78 3.71 -5.22
N VAL A 402 -23.40 4.55 -6.20
CA VAL A 402 -22.46 4.15 -7.26
C VAL A 402 -21.06 4.07 -6.68
N LEU A 403 -20.34 2.98 -7.01
CA LEU A 403 -18.95 2.82 -6.62
C LEU A 403 -18.07 3.80 -7.42
N LYS A 404 -17.32 4.65 -6.71
CA LYS A 404 -16.36 5.57 -7.30
C LYS A 404 -14.96 5.05 -7.00
N SER A 405 -14.13 4.92 -8.03
CA SER A 405 -12.74 4.55 -7.87
C SER A 405 -11.84 5.68 -8.34
N PHE A 406 -10.82 5.97 -7.53
CA PHE A 406 -9.69 6.78 -7.97
C PHE A 406 -8.60 5.89 -8.47
N GLN A 407 -7.99 6.27 -9.54
CA GLN A 407 -6.72 5.70 -9.93
C GLN A 407 -5.64 6.73 -9.72
N VAL A 408 -4.61 6.34 -8.97
CA VAL A 408 -3.35 7.05 -8.95
C VAL A 408 -2.60 6.64 -10.21
N GLU A 409 -2.31 7.58 -11.10
CA GLU A 409 -1.61 7.30 -12.34
C GLU A 409 -0.16 6.96 -12.02
N THR A 410 0.31 5.83 -12.54
CA THR A 410 1.72 5.50 -12.54
C THR A 410 2.30 5.84 -13.90
N LEU A 411 3.41 6.57 -13.92
CA LEU A 411 4.22 6.65 -15.13
C LEU A 411 4.77 5.23 -15.38
N VAL A 412 4.31 4.62 -16.47
CA VAL A 412 4.86 3.34 -16.91
C VAL A 412 6.30 3.57 -17.32
N GLN A 413 7.23 3.14 -16.48
CA GLN A 413 8.64 3.14 -16.83
C GLN A 413 8.97 1.82 -17.49
N GLU A 414 9.62 1.87 -18.64
CA GLU A 414 9.99 0.68 -19.42
C GLU A 414 10.94 -0.26 -18.69
N ASP A 415 11.66 0.25 -17.67
CA ASP A 415 12.74 -0.46 -16.98
C ASP A 415 12.25 -1.40 -15.86
N VAL A 416 11.04 -1.21 -15.33
CA VAL A 416 10.46 -2.09 -14.30
C VAL A 416 9.03 -2.43 -14.68
N LYS A 417 8.82 -3.66 -15.06
CA LYS A 417 7.45 -4.16 -15.28
C LYS A 417 6.75 -4.28 -13.93
N LEU A 418 5.62 -3.57 -13.79
CA LEU A 418 4.75 -3.68 -12.63
C LEU A 418 3.62 -4.66 -12.92
N VAL A 419 3.16 -5.37 -11.88
CA VAL A 419 2.00 -6.25 -11.91
C VAL A 419 1.05 -5.91 -10.76
N TYR A 420 -0.24 -6.05 -11.01
CA TYR A 420 -1.28 -5.82 -10.01
C TYR A 420 -1.72 -7.15 -9.39
N HIS A 421 -1.39 -7.33 -8.11
CA HIS A 421 -1.86 -8.45 -7.29
C HIS A 421 -2.55 -7.90 -6.03
N PHE A 422 -3.67 -7.19 -6.20
CA PHE A 422 -4.35 -6.40 -5.19
C PHE A 422 -3.56 -5.16 -4.72
N VAL A 423 -2.25 -5.27 -4.65
CA VAL A 423 -1.29 -4.15 -4.56
C VAL A 423 -0.42 -4.12 -5.82
N LEU A 424 0.07 -2.95 -6.20
CA LEU A 424 0.99 -2.80 -7.32
C LEU A 424 2.41 -3.14 -6.86
N ARG A 425 3.08 -4.03 -7.57
CA ARG A 425 4.43 -4.49 -7.25
C ARG A 425 5.27 -4.75 -8.50
N PRO A 426 6.62 -4.78 -8.40
CA PRO A 426 7.46 -5.23 -9.50
C PRO A 426 7.15 -6.67 -9.91
N ALA A 427 7.13 -6.95 -11.21
CA ALA A 427 6.95 -8.30 -11.76
C ALA A 427 8.13 -9.22 -11.44
N SER A 428 9.33 -8.62 -11.30
CA SER A 428 10.55 -9.29 -10.87
C SER A 428 11.32 -8.39 -9.92
N SER A 429 12.04 -9.00 -8.99
CA SER A 429 12.87 -8.26 -8.04
C SER A 429 14.01 -7.55 -8.77
N PRO A 430 14.22 -6.24 -8.54
CA PRO A 430 15.39 -5.57 -9.06
C PRO A 430 16.67 -6.08 -8.37
N LEU A 431 17.74 -6.25 -9.15
CA LEU A 431 19.06 -6.53 -8.64
C LEU A 431 19.71 -5.21 -8.20
N LEU A 432 20.13 -5.13 -6.96
CA LEU A 432 20.84 -3.98 -6.42
C LEU A 432 22.25 -4.37 -5.99
N THR A 433 23.22 -3.53 -6.35
CA THR A 433 24.62 -3.70 -5.96
C THR A 433 24.99 -2.70 -4.87
N PHE A 434 25.35 -3.22 -3.71
CA PHE A 434 25.81 -2.44 -2.57
C PHE A 434 27.35 -2.38 -2.55
N ARG A 435 27.90 -1.18 -2.38
CA ARG A 435 29.33 -0.91 -2.28
C ARG A 435 29.58 -0.04 -1.04
N PRO A 436 30.72 -0.23 -0.36
CA PRO A 436 31.14 0.72 0.68
C PRO A 436 31.30 2.11 0.07
N VAL A 437 30.92 3.13 0.81
CA VAL A 437 31.22 4.52 0.48
C VAL A 437 32.35 4.94 1.40
N ASN A 438 33.47 5.35 0.82
CA ASN A 438 34.64 5.85 1.54
C ASN A 438 34.36 7.21 2.15
#